data_e995309e39e2ee892ef83c04af47ba94
#
_entry.id   e995309e39e2ee892ef83c04af47ba94
#
_cell.length_a   1.000
_cell.length_b   1.000
_cell.length_c   1.000
_cell.angle_alpha   90.00
_cell.angle_beta   90.00
_cell.angle_gamma   90.00
#
_symmetry.space_group_name_H-M   'P 1'
#
loop_
_entity.id
_entity.type
_entity.pdbx_description
1 polymer ?
#
loop_
_entity_poly.entity_id
_entity_poly.type
_entity_poly.pdbx_seq_one_letter_code
_entity_poly.pdbx_strand_id
1 'polypeptide(L)'
;MIDIQSVTVYQQNTPVLEDFSLCIQQGERVALLGPNGAGKSTLLKLISRELYPVVQDNSHVRLYGSETVNLWELRRRIGFVSNDLQDDYTPYARALDVVLSGFFGSVGRHDHLQASDEQTSQAEALLLQMGLDGYQQQMYQRLSTGQKRRLLLARALIHQPDALILDEPASGLDMGASVLMLKLMRQFCQQGGSMLIATHHIDEIVPEIDRVILLQQGRILADGPKRDILTSERLSELYGTPLEISEREGWYRLWHD
;
A
#
# COMPACT_ATOMS: atom_id res chain seq x y z
N MET A 1 -8.48 -4.78 12.61
CA MET A 1 -7.96 -5.34 11.32
C MET A 1 -6.51 -5.79 11.45
N ILE A 2 -5.60 -4.90 11.78
CA ILE A 2 -4.18 -5.18 12.05
C ILE A 2 -3.92 -4.90 13.51
N ASP A 3 -3.32 -5.86 14.24
CA ASP A 3 -2.96 -5.74 15.65
C ASP A 3 -1.54 -6.33 15.82
N ILE A 4 -0.59 -5.45 16.04
CA ILE A 4 0.84 -5.76 16.20
C ILE A 4 1.22 -5.30 17.59
N GLN A 5 1.83 -6.19 18.38
CA GLN A 5 2.24 -5.89 19.74
C GLN A 5 3.68 -6.33 19.98
N SER A 6 4.50 -5.38 20.42
CA SER A 6 5.90 -5.58 20.90
C SER A 6 6.73 -6.49 20.00
N VAL A 7 6.68 -6.24 18.67
CA VAL A 7 7.41 -7.06 17.70
C VAL A 7 8.78 -6.49 17.37
N THR A 8 9.76 -7.37 17.19
CA THR A 8 11.08 -7.03 16.65
C THR A 8 11.29 -7.75 15.33
N VAL A 9 11.67 -7.00 14.30
CA VAL A 9 11.90 -7.50 12.94
C VAL A 9 13.30 -7.15 12.49
N TYR A 10 14.05 -8.14 12.02
CA TYR A 10 15.41 -7.97 11.50
C TYR A 10 15.43 -8.03 9.98
N GLN A 11 16.29 -7.23 9.36
CA GLN A 11 16.73 -7.39 7.99
C GLN A 11 18.27 -7.49 7.98
N GLN A 12 18.81 -8.53 7.35
CA GLN A 12 20.27 -8.76 7.25
C GLN A 12 21.00 -8.56 8.60
N ASN A 13 20.48 -9.15 9.67
CA ASN A 13 21.01 -9.08 11.06
C ASN A 13 20.93 -7.68 11.72
N THR A 14 20.25 -6.71 11.11
CA THR A 14 20.00 -5.39 11.71
C THR A 14 18.53 -5.29 12.10
N PRO A 15 18.21 -4.91 13.35
CA PRO A 15 16.84 -4.66 13.74
C PRO A 15 16.32 -3.42 13.00
N VAL A 16 15.17 -3.56 12.34
CA VAL A 16 14.51 -2.48 11.57
C VAL A 16 13.26 -1.99 12.30
N LEU A 17 12.55 -2.89 12.97
CA LEU A 17 11.49 -2.56 13.91
C LEU A 17 11.89 -3.16 15.26
N GLU A 18 11.85 -2.38 16.32
CA GLU A 18 12.17 -2.83 17.69
C GLU A 18 11.03 -2.48 18.64
N ASP A 19 10.52 -3.49 19.37
CA ASP A 19 9.41 -3.35 20.32
C ASP A 19 8.25 -2.55 19.72
N PHE A 20 7.96 -2.86 18.45
CA PHE A 20 7.00 -2.10 17.64
C PHE A 20 5.58 -2.57 17.90
N SER A 21 4.69 -1.63 18.19
CA SER A 21 3.27 -1.90 18.41
C SER A 21 2.42 -0.97 17.55
N LEU A 22 1.40 -1.51 16.90
CA LEU A 22 0.48 -0.77 16.05
C LEU A 22 -0.86 -1.48 15.97
N CYS A 23 -1.94 -0.74 16.16
CA CYS A 23 -3.30 -1.23 15.94
C CYS A 23 -4.00 -0.39 14.88
N ILE A 24 -4.54 -1.04 13.84
CA ILE A 24 -5.38 -0.42 12.80
C ILE A 24 -6.71 -1.17 12.75
N GLN A 25 -7.80 -0.46 12.98
CA GLN A 25 -9.14 -1.01 12.95
C GLN A 25 -9.68 -1.13 11.51
N GLN A 26 -10.69 -1.93 11.33
CA GLN A 26 -11.43 -1.96 10.06
C GLN A 26 -12.16 -0.63 9.85
N GLY A 27 -12.13 -0.09 8.64
CA GLY A 27 -12.68 1.21 8.30
C GLY A 27 -11.70 2.39 8.48
N GLU A 28 -10.57 2.20 9.19
CA GLU A 28 -9.56 3.26 9.31
C GLU A 28 -8.82 3.50 7.99
N ARG A 29 -8.47 4.74 7.75
CA ARG A 29 -7.67 5.19 6.61
C ARG A 29 -6.44 5.90 7.16
N VAL A 30 -5.30 5.24 7.02
CA VAL A 30 -4.06 5.59 7.73
C VAL A 30 -2.95 5.89 6.72
N ALA A 31 -2.21 6.96 6.95
CA ALA A 31 -0.93 7.20 6.28
C ALA A 31 0.23 6.93 7.24
N LEU A 32 1.15 6.08 6.81
CA LEU A 32 2.43 5.86 7.44
C LEU A 32 3.47 6.73 6.72
N LEU A 33 3.82 7.85 7.33
CA LEU A 33 4.74 8.85 6.77
C LEU A 33 6.11 8.74 7.44
N GLY A 34 7.18 8.79 6.66
CA GLY A 34 8.53 8.78 7.19
C GLY A 34 9.60 8.75 6.10
N PRO A 35 10.84 9.13 6.42
CA PRO A 35 11.94 9.11 5.46
C PRO A 35 12.24 7.71 4.94
N ASN A 36 13.08 7.63 3.89
CA ASN A 36 13.58 6.37 3.40
C ASN A 36 14.39 5.68 4.52
N GLY A 37 14.25 4.35 4.64
CA GLY A 37 14.87 3.58 5.72
C GLY A 37 14.16 3.66 7.08
N ALA A 38 13.04 4.37 7.21
CA ALA A 38 12.29 4.45 8.47
C ALA A 38 11.67 3.13 8.94
N GLY A 39 11.58 2.10 8.06
CA GLY A 39 10.95 0.80 8.35
C GLY A 39 9.57 0.61 7.74
N LYS A 40 9.08 1.54 6.90
CA LYS A 40 7.74 1.49 6.29
C LYS A 40 7.51 0.19 5.51
N SER A 41 8.34 -0.11 4.51
CA SER A 41 8.21 -1.33 3.69
C SER A 41 8.42 -2.61 4.51
N THR A 42 9.25 -2.57 5.57
CA THR A 42 9.40 -3.69 6.51
C THR A 42 8.09 -3.98 7.25
N LEU A 43 7.39 -2.93 7.71
CA LEU A 43 6.07 -3.06 8.32
C LEU A 43 5.05 -3.63 7.33
N LEU A 44 5.03 -3.15 6.08
CA LEU A 44 4.12 -3.70 5.06
C LEU A 44 4.42 -5.16 4.76
N LYS A 45 5.69 -5.57 4.68
CA LYS A 45 6.11 -6.98 4.50
C LYS A 45 5.74 -7.86 5.70
N LEU A 46 5.75 -7.31 6.91
CA LEU A 46 5.25 -8.01 8.10
C LEU A 46 3.74 -8.26 8.00
N ILE A 47 2.97 -7.28 7.53
CA ILE A 47 1.52 -7.39 7.35
C ILE A 47 1.18 -8.35 6.19
N SER A 48 1.93 -8.32 5.07
CA SER A 48 1.73 -9.25 3.94
C SER A 48 2.22 -10.68 4.22
N ARG A 49 2.84 -10.92 5.39
CA ARG A 49 3.45 -12.21 5.77
C ARG A 49 4.62 -12.64 4.87
N GLU A 50 5.30 -11.68 4.28
CA GLU A 50 6.59 -11.88 3.60
C GLU A 50 7.76 -11.85 4.59
N LEU A 51 7.59 -11.16 5.72
CA LEU A 51 8.50 -11.15 6.86
C LEU A 51 7.78 -11.61 8.12
N TYR A 52 8.54 -12.18 9.05
CA TYR A 52 8.06 -12.63 10.34
C TYR A 52 8.89 -11.97 11.46
N PRO A 53 8.27 -11.63 12.60
CA PRO A 53 8.99 -11.11 13.74
C PRO A 53 9.78 -12.20 14.44
N VAL A 54 10.73 -11.79 15.25
CA VAL A 54 11.37 -12.70 16.22
C VAL A 54 10.32 -13.14 17.25
N VAL A 55 10.30 -14.42 17.54
CA VAL A 55 9.41 -14.97 18.57
C VAL A 55 9.86 -14.47 19.94
N GLN A 56 9.00 -13.74 20.61
CA GLN A 56 9.25 -13.18 21.95
C GLN A 56 7.98 -13.35 22.79
N ASP A 57 8.16 -13.47 24.12
CA ASP A 57 7.03 -13.49 25.04
C ASP A 57 6.25 -12.17 24.94
N ASN A 58 4.92 -12.27 24.92
CA ASN A 58 3.99 -11.14 24.81
C ASN A 58 4.04 -10.36 23.48
N SER A 59 4.69 -10.90 22.43
CA SER A 59 4.66 -10.33 21.09
C SER A 59 3.67 -11.07 20.20
N HIS A 60 2.95 -10.33 19.35
CA HIS A 60 2.09 -10.94 18.33
C HIS A 60 1.87 -10.05 17.11
N VAL A 61 1.52 -10.69 16.01
CA VAL A 61 0.96 -10.05 14.81
C VAL A 61 -0.35 -10.75 14.49
N ARG A 62 -1.47 -10.08 14.76
CA ARG A 62 -2.81 -10.58 14.43
C ARG A 62 -3.37 -9.80 13.24
N LEU A 63 -3.82 -10.55 12.26
CA LEU A 63 -4.54 -10.00 11.12
C LEU A 63 -5.97 -10.53 11.15
N TYR A 64 -6.94 -9.63 11.20
CA TYR A 64 -8.35 -9.96 11.42
C TYR A 64 -8.59 -10.84 12.65
N GLY A 65 -7.81 -10.57 13.72
CA GLY A 65 -7.93 -11.27 15.00
C GLY A 65 -7.18 -12.61 15.11
N SER A 66 -6.49 -13.06 14.05
CA SER A 66 -5.75 -14.33 14.05
C SER A 66 -4.25 -14.14 13.82
N GLU A 67 -3.42 -14.84 14.59
CA GLU A 67 -1.96 -14.91 14.39
C GLU A 67 -1.62 -15.85 13.23
N THR A 68 -2.39 -16.93 13.07
CA THR A 68 -2.25 -17.87 11.96
C THR A 68 -3.27 -17.51 10.89
N VAL A 69 -2.79 -17.08 9.73
CA VAL A 69 -3.65 -16.68 8.61
C VAL A 69 -3.42 -17.56 7.39
N ASN A 70 -4.51 -17.91 6.72
CA ASN A 70 -4.44 -18.45 5.39
C ASN A 70 -4.09 -17.32 4.41
N LEU A 71 -2.95 -17.42 3.73
CA LEU A 71 -2.47 -16.38 2.81
C LEU A 71 -3.45 -16.09 1.66
N TRP A 72 -4.19 -17.10 1.19
CA TRP A 72 -5.21 -16.92 0.16
C TRP A 72 -6.38 -16.08 0.65
N GLU A 73 -6.85 -16.33 1.87
CA GLU A 73 -7.92 -15.55 2.49
C GLU A 73 -7.44 -14.13 2.78
N LEU A 74 -6.21 -13.97 3.26
CA LEU A 74 -5.63 -12.66 3.51
C LEU A 74 -5.57 -11.83 2.22
N ARG A 75 -5.06 -12.41 1.12
CA ARG A 75 -4.94 -11.75 -0.19
C ARG A 75 -6.28 -11.44 -0.86
N ARG A 76 -7.35 -12.10 -0.46
CA ARG A 76 -8.71 -11.76 -0.89
C ARG A 76 -9.27 -10.56 -0.13
N ARG A 77 -8.89 -10.41 1.13
CA ARG A 77 -9.37 -9.34 2.01
C ARG A 77 -8.52 -8.08 1.98
N ILE A 78 -7.23 -8.21 1.66
CA ILE A 78 -6.30 -7.09 1.58
C ILE A 78 -5.65 -7.08 0.20
N GLY A 79 -5.88 -6.02 -0.55
CA GLY A 79 -5.16 -5.74 -1.78
C GLY A 79 -3.82 -5.07 -1.49
N PHE A 80 -2.73 -5.62 -2.02
CA PHE A 80 -1.38 -5.07 -1.87
C PHE A 80 -0.87 -4.51 -3.19
N VAL A 81 -0.30 -3.31 -3.15
CA VAL A 81 0.47 -2.70 -4.25
C VAL A 81 1.79 -2.19 -3.71
N SER A 82 2.90 -2.75 -4.18
CA SER A 82 4.26 -2.37 -3.77
C SER A 82 5.20 -2.29 -4.98
N ASN A 83 6.37 -1.67 -4.78
CA ASN A 83 7.42 -1.65 -5.78
C ASN A 83 7.97 -3.06 -6.05
N ASP A 84 8.19 -3.84 -4.98
CA ASP A 84 8.69 -5.22 -5.10
C ASP A 84 7.75 -6.06 -5.99
N LEU A 85 6.43 -5.97 -5.76
CA LEU A 85 5.44 -6.66 -6.59
C LEU A 85 5.50 -6.20 -8.05
N GLN A 86 5.81 -4.92 -8.30
CA GLN A 86 5.96 -4.40 -9.66
C GLN A 86 7.17 -5.00 -10.38
N ASP A 87 8.26 -5.22 -9.66
CA ASP A 87 9.51 -5.73 -10.23
C ASP A 87 9.49 -7.27 -10.38
N ASP A 88 8.65 -7.96 -9.61
CA ASP A 88 8.50 -9.44 -9.66
C ASP A 88 7.79 -9.95 -10.92
N TYR A 89 7.04 -9.09 -11.63
CA TYR A 89 6.32 -9.55 -12.83
C TYR A 89 7.24 -9.81 -14.00
N THR A 90 6.99 -10.96 -14.68
CA THR A 90 7.73 -11.29 -15.88
C THR A 90 7.48 -10.26 -16.99
N PRO A 91 8.52 -9.86 -17.75
CA PRO A 91 8.41 -8.86 -18.81
C PRO A 91 7.35 -9.20 -19.87
N TYR A 92 7.09 -10.47 -20.10
CA TYR A 92 6.20 -10.99 -21.14
C TYR A 92 4.77 -11.25 -20.67
N ALA A 93 4.45 -11.06 -19.37
CA ALA A 93 3.09 -11.19 -18.90
C ALA A 93 2.18 -10.19 -19.62
N ARG A 94 0.98 -10.63 -20.04
CA ARG A 94 -0.01 -9.71 -20.62
C ARG A 94 -0.74 -8.96 -19.51
N ALA A 95 -1.16 -7.73 -19.78
CA ALA A 95 -1.85 -6.91 -18.79
C ALA A 95 -3.10 -7.62 -18.22
N LEU A 96 -3.89 -8.27 -19.06
CA LEU A 96 -5.05 -9.06 -18.60
C LEU A 96 -4.62 -10.20 -17.66
N ASP A 97 -3.55 -10.94 -17.99
CA ASP A 97 -3.06 -12.04 -17.16
C ASP A 97 -2.52 -11.55 -15.80
N VAL A 98 -1.95 -10.33 -15.75
CA VAL A 98 -1.56 -9.69 -14.48
C VAL A 98 -2.76 -9.47 -13.57
N VAL A 99 -3.87 -8.92 -14.08
CA VAL A 99 -5.10 -8.72 -13.30
C VAL A 99 -5.71 -10.05 -12.90
N LEU A 100 -5.83 -10.99 -13.82
CA LEU A 100 -6.37 -12.34 -13.57
C LEU A 100 -5.56 -13.11 -12.52
N SER A 101 -4.23 -12.91 -12.45
CA SER A 101 -3.39 -13.55 -11.44
C SER A 101 -3.79 -13.19 -10.01
N GLY A 102 -4.49 -12.08 -9.82
CA GLY A 102 -5.05 -11.69 -8.53
C GLY A 102 -6.04 -12.70 -7.98
N PHE A 103 -6.89 -13.32 -8.83
CA PHE A 103 -7.82 -14.38 -8.40
C PHE A 103 -7.12 -15.59 -7.81
N PHE A 104 -5.90 -15.84 -8.24
CA PHE A 104 -5.10 -17.00 -7.83
C PHE A 104 -4.05 -16.66 -6.78
N GLY A 105 -3.96 -15.40 -6.34
CA GLY A 105 -2.96 -14.94 -5.37
C GLY A 105 -1.51 -15.17 -5.82
N SER A 106 -1.28 -15.36 -7.13
CA SER A 106 0.03 -15.66 -7.73
C SER A 106 0.64 -14.43 -8.38
N VAL A 107 1.96 -14.44 -8.59
CA VAL A 107 2.63 -13.52 -9.50
C VAL A 107 2.70 -14.19 -10.86
N GLY A 108 1.97 -13.64 -11.83
CA GLY A 108 1.80 -14.23 -13.15
C GLY A 108 0.71 -15.31 -13.21
N ARG A 109 0.33 -15.65 -14.43
CA ARG A 109 -0.62 -16.72 -14.74
C ARG A 109 0.13 -18.00 -15.11
N HIS A 110 -0.18 -19.07 -14.42
CA HIS A 110 0.35 -20.40 -14.76
C HIS A 110 -0.65 -21.14 -15.66
N ASP A 111 -0.18 -21.95 -16.61
CA ASP A 111 -1.00 -22.61 -17.63
C ASP A 111 -2.13 -23.49 -17.06
N HIS A 112 -1.99 -23.98 -15.82
CA HIS A 112 -3.02 -24.76 -15.14
C HIS A 112 -4.11 -23.90 -14.46
N LEU A 113 -3.94 -22.56 -14.40
CA LEU A 113 -4.90 -21.63 -13.80
C LEU A 113 -5.75 -21.01 -14.90
N GLN A 114 -6.88 -21.64 -15.20
CA GLN A 114 -7.83 -21.15 -16.19
C GLN A 114 -8.85 -20.23 -15.50
N ALA A 115 -8.91 -18.98 -15.96
CA ALA A 115 -9.96 -18.07 -15.53
C ALA A 115 -11.28 -18.39 -16.25
N SER A 116 -12.39 -18.23 -15.55
CA SER A 116 -13.72 -18.30 -16.15
C SER A 116 -14.01 -17.06 -17.00
N ASP A 117 -15.04 -17.15 -17.85
CA ASP A 117 -15.49 -15.99 -18.66
C ASP A 117 -15.94 -14.83 -17.73
N GLU A 118 -16.55 -15.13 -16.59
CA GLU A 118 -16.94 -14.14 -15.60
C GLU A 118 -15.73 -13.43 -14.98
N GLN A 119 -14.71 -14.18 -14.58
CA GLN A 119 -13.46 -13.63 -14.07
C GLN A 119 -12.76 -12.76 -15.11
N THR A 120 -12.76 -13.19 -16.38
CA THR A 120 -12.21 -12.42 -17.49
C THR A 120 -12.94 -11.10 -17.66
N SER A 121 -14.27 -11.13 -17.67
CA SER A 121 -15.10 -9.92 -17.78
C SER A 121 -14.87 -8.95 -16.61
N GLN A 122 -14.73 -9.45 -15.38
CA GLN A 122 -14.39 -8.62 -14.21
C GLN A 122 -13.02 -7.96 -14.35
N ALA A 123 -12.01 -8.71 -14.82
CA ALA A 123 -10.67 -8.18 -15.05
C ALA A 123 -10.65 -7.09 -16.13
N GLU A 124 -11.40 -7.28 -17.22
CA GLU A 124 -11.55 -6.29 -18.29
C GLU A 124 -12.27 -5.02 -17.80
N ALA A 125 -13.30 -5.15 -16.97
CA ALA A 125 -13.98 -4.02 -16.36
C ALA A 125 -13.04 -3.21 -15.46
N LEU A 126 -12.18 -3.87 -14.68
CA LEU A 126 -11.16 -3.20 -13.87
C LEU A 126 -10.11 -2.50 -14.74
N LEU A 127 -9.64 -3.13 -15.82
CA LEU A 127 -8.74 -2.48 -16.77
C LEU A 127 -9.35 -1.19 -17.34
N LEU A 128 -10.62 -1.21 -17.72
CA LEU A 128 -11.36 -0.02 -18.17
C LEU A 128 -11.41 1.05 -17.08
N GLN A 129 -11.75 0.68 -15.84
CA GLN A 129 -11.80 1.60 -14.70
C GLN A 129 -10.43 2.26 -14.42
N MET A 130 -9.33 1.52 -14.64
CA MET A 130 -7.96 2.01 -14.50
C MET A 130 -7.48 2.86 -15.69
N GLY A 131 -8.32 3.07 -16.71
CA GLY A 131 -7.93 3.76 -17.95
C GLY A 131 -6.86 2.97 -18.73
N LEU A 132 -6.98 1.65 -18.73
CA LEU A 132 -6.13 0.70 -19.45
C LEU A 132 -6.95 -0.08 -20.50
N ASP A 133 -8.04 0.51 -20.98
CA ASP A 133 -8.79 -0.05 -22.10
C ASP A 133 -7.90 -0.14 -23.35
N GLY A 134 -7.99 -1.26 -24.07
CA GLY A 134 -7.12 -1.55 -25.23
C GLY A 134 -5.71 -2.08 -24.87
N TYR A 135 -5.35 -2.20 -23.59
CA TYR A 135 -4.05 -2.73 -23.17
C TYR A 135 -4.08 -4.19 -22.74
N GLN A 136 -5.21 -4.90 -22.83
CA GLN A 136 -5.41 -6.28 -22.38
C GLN A 136 -4.31 -7.24 -22.83
N GLN A 137 -3.91 -7.13 -24.11
CA GLN A 137 -2.90 -7.97 -24.73
C GLN A 137 -1.48 -7.38 -24.68
N GLN A 138 -1.32 -6.18 -24.12
CA GLN A 138 -0.02 -5.52 -24.05
C GLN A 138 0.89 -6.24 -23.06
N MET A 139 2.16 -6.46 -23.45
CA MET A 139 3.18 -7.03 -22.58
C MET A 139 3.54 -6.05 -21.48
N TYR A 140 3.74 -6.56 -20.25
CA TYR A 140 4.06 -5.79 -19.06
C TYR A 140 5.28 -4.87 -19.24
N GLN A 141 6.35 -5.35 -19.88
CA GLN A 141 7.54 -4.54 -20.14
C GLN A 141 7.29 -3.31 -21.02
N ARG A 142 6.23 -3.30 -21.83
CA ARG A 142 5.88 -2.19 -22.72
C ARG A 142 5.00 -1.14 -22.06
N LEU A 143 4.55 -1.39 -20.85
CA LEU A 143 3.74 -0.45 -20.08
C LEU A 143 4.65 0.59 -19.42
N SER A 144 4.19 1.85 -19.37
CA SER A 144 4.83 2.88 -18.56
C SER A 144 4.72 2.56 -17.06
N THR A 145 5.55 3.19 -16.23
CA THR A 145 5.49 3.01 -14.76
C THR A 145 4.09 3.29 -14.23
N GLY A 146 3.43 4.36 -14.68
CA GLY A 146 2.07 4.70 -14.28
C GLY A 146 1.01 3.68 -14.75
N GLN A 147 1.20 3.08 -15.93
CA GLN A 147 0.33 2.01 -16.40
C GLN A 147 0.53 0.73 -15.58
N LYS A 148 1.77 0.36 -15.27
CA LYS A 148 2.09 -0.78 -14.40
C LYS A 148 1.47 -0.61 -13.02
N ARG A 149 1.58 0.57 -12.41
CA ARG A 149 1.04 0.85 -11.07
C ARG A 149 -0.48 0.71 -11.04
N ARG A 150 -1.18 1.27 -12.04
CA ARG A 150 -2.64 1.13 -12.18
C ARG A 150 -3.06 -0.31 -12.48
N LEU A 151 -2.26 -1.04 -13.24
CA LEU A 151 -2.48 -2.47 -13.49
C LEU A 151 -2.40 -3.29 -12.21
N LEU A 152 -1.42 -3.02 -11.34
CA LEU A 152 -1.30 -3.67 -10.04
C LEU A 152 -2.43 -3.27 -9.09
N LEU A 153 -2.93 -2.04 -9.18
CA LEU A 153 -4.12 -1.64 -8.44
C LEU A 153 -5.36 -2.41 -8.93
N ALA A 154 -5.56 -2.57 -10.26
CA ALA A 154 -6.63 -3.43 -10.79
C ALA A 154 -6.54 -4.85 -10.25
N ARG A 155 -5.33 -5.43 -10.25
CA ARG A 155 -5.08 -6.74 -9.67
C ARG A 155 -5.43 -6.81 -8.19
N ALA A 156 -5.07 -5.80 -7.41
CA ALA A 156 -5.36 -5.73 -5.98
C ALA A 156 -6.85 -5.63 -5.68
N LEU A 157 -7.62 -5.00 -6.58
CA LEU A 157 -9.06 -4.78 -6.45
C LEU A 157 -9.93 -5.95 -6.95
N ILE A 158 -9.33 -6.96 -7.60
CA ILE A 158 -10.09 -8.03 -8.28
C ILE A 158 -11.03 -8.81 -7.36
N HIS A 159 -10.69 -8.92 -6.09
CA HIS A 159 -11.51 -9.57 -5.07
C HIS A 159 -12.42 -8.62 -4.30
N GLN A 160 -12.48 -7.34 -4.67
CA GLN A 160 -13.20 -6.31 -3.90
C GLN A 160 -12.78 -6.32 -2.42
N PRO A 161 -11.49 -6.12 -2.12
CA PRO A 161 -10.95 -6.32 -0.78
C PRO A 161 -11.52 -5.32 0.23
N ASP A 162 -11.54 -5.71 1.52
CA ASP A 162 -11.94 -4.83 2.64
C ASP A 162 -10.94 -3.69 2.84
N ALA A 163 -9.68 -3.92 2.47
CA ALA A 163 -8.58 -2.98 2.68
C ALA A 163 -7.60 -2.93 1.51
N LEU A 164 -7.01 -1.76 1.27
CA LEU A 164 -5.85 -1.57 0.40
C LEU A 164 -4.62 -1.17 1.22
N ILE A 165 -3.49 -1.81 0.92
CA ILE A 165 -2.17 -1.44 1.43
C ILE A 165 -1.31 -1.05 0.24
N LEU A 166 -0.83 0.19 0.24
CA LEU A 166 -0.11 0.80 -0.87
C LEU A 166 1.26 1.30 -0.39
N ASP A 167 2.33 0.85 -1.06
CA ASP A 167 3.69 1.33 -0.80
C ASP A 167 4.09 2.32 -1.90
N GLU A 168 4.21 3.60 -1.52
CA GLU A 168 4.58 4.71 -2.40
C GLU A 168 3.77 4.75 -3.71
N PRO A 169 2.42 4.85 -3.62
CA PRO A 169 1.53 4.58 -4.76
C PRO A 169 1.73 5.51 -5.96
N ALA A 170 2.18 6.74 -5.75
CA ALA A 170 2.39 7.71 -6.83
C ALA A 170 3.88 8.03 -7.10
N SER A 171 4.81 7.36 -6.40
CA SER A 171 6.24 7.58 -6.60
C SER A 171 6.69 7.21 -8.02
N GLY A 172 7.48 8.08 -8.64
CA GLY A 172 7.99 7.88 -10.00
C GLY A 172 6.95 8.00 -11.13
N LEU A 173 5.74 8.48 -10.82
CA LEU A 173 4.70 8.74 -11.81
C LEU A 173 4.81 10.16 -12.37
N ASP A 174 4.42 10.33 -13.64
CA ASP A 174 4.16 11.67 -14.17
C ASP A 174 2.91 12.28 -13.50
N MET A 175 2.74 13.59 -13.66
CA MET A 175 1.64 14.34 -13.01
C MET A 175 0.26 13.76 -13.33
N GLY A 176 0.02 13.38 -14.59
CA GLY A 176 -1.29 12.84 -15.01
C GLY A 176 -1.57 11.48 -14.37
N ALA A 177 -0.57 10.60 -14.35
CA ALA A 177 -0.66 9.28 -13.73
C ALA A 177 -0.82 9.39 -12.20
N SER A 178 -0.11 10.33 -11.55
CA SER A 178 -0.24 10.60 -10.11
C SER A 178 -1.66 11.07 -9.76
N VAL A 179 -2.18 12.06 -10.47
CA VAL A 179 -3.55 12.56 -10.24
C VAL A 179 -4.58 11.45 -10.40
N LEU A 180 -4.43 10.60 -11.42
CA LEU A 180 -5.35 9.48 -11.61
C LEU A 180 -5.24 8.45 -10.48
N MET A 181 -4.03 8.12 -10.03
CA MET A 181 -3.81 7.21 -8.90
C MET A 181 -4.48 7.74 -7.62
N LEU A 182 -4.27 9.01 -7.29
CA LEU A 182 -4.90 9.65 -6.13
C LEU A 182 -6.43 9.66 -6.22
N LYS A 183 -7.00 9.87 -7.42
CA LYS A 183 -8.46 9.76 -7.64
C LYS A 183 -8.98 8.34 -7.37
N LEU A 184 -8.27 7.31 -7.81
CA LEU A 184 -8.64 5.91 -7.57
C LEU A 184 -8.57 5.56 -6.08
N MET A 185 -7.55 6.04 -5.37
CA MET A 185 -7.44 5.89 -3.91
C MET A 185 -8.62 6.54 -3.20
N ARG A 186 -8.98 7.77 -3.58
CA ARG A 186 -10.14 8.49 -3.02
C ARG A 186 -11.44 7.72 -3.26
N GLN A 187 -11.68 7.24 -4.48
CA GLN A 187 -12.87 6.45 -4.81
C GLN A 187 -12.99 5.21 -3.92
N PHE A 188 -11.90 4.48 -3.70
CA PHE A 188 -11.88 3.32 -2.81
C PHE A 188 -12.24 3.71 -1.37
N CYS A 189 -11.66 4.79 -0.83
CA CYS A 189 -11.99 5.31 0.49
C CYS A 189 -13.46 5.74 0.61
N GLN A 190 -14.00 6.41 -0.40
CA GLN A 190 -15.39 6.89 -0.43
C GLN A 190 -16.41 5.75 -0.50
N GLN A 191 -16.01 4.60 -1.03
CA GLN A 191 -16.79 3.37 -1.01
C GLN A 191 -16.74 2.62 0.33
N GLY A 192 -16.05 3.17 1.34
CA GLY A 192 -15.95 2.60 2.68
C GLY A 192 -14.75 1.67 2.91
N GLY A 193 -13.86 1.53 1.94
CA GLY A 193 -12.65 0.72 2.08
C GLY A 193 -11.68 1.25 3.14
N SER A 194 -11.04 0.34 3.86
CA SER A 194 -9.90 0.66 4.75
C SER A 194 -8.65 0.91 3.90
N MET A 195 -7.79 1.82 4.32
CA MET A 195 -6.56 2.11 3.58
C MET A 195 -5.37 2.29 4.50
N LEU A 196 -4.24 1.68 4.13
CA LEU A 196 -2.94 1.99 4.71
C LEU A 196 -2.01 2.37 3.55
N ILE A 197 -1.56 3.62 3.53
CA ILE A 197 -0.50 4.04 2.62
C ILE A 197 0.81 4.21 3.37
N ALA A 198 1.91 3.71 2.81
CA ALA A 198 3.25 4.02 3.27
C ALA A 198 3.88 4.96 2.24
N THR A 199 4.34 6.13 2.69
CA THR A 199 4.92 7.12 1.79
C THR A 199 5.93 8.02 2.51
N HIS A 200 6.76 8.70 1.74
CA HIS A 200 7.57 9.83 2.19
C HIS A 200 7.10 11.15 1.55
N HIS A 201 6.03 11.11 0.74
CA HIS A 201 5.43 12.23 0.04
C HIS A 201 4.10 12.63 0.69
N ILE A 202 4.02 13.86 1.20
CA ILE A 202 2.82 14.35 1.89
C ILE A 202 1.64 14.56 0.93
N ASP A 203 1.92 14.86 -0.33
CA ASP A 203 0.94 15.08 -1.40
C ASP A 203 0.25 13.78 -1.87
N GLU A 204 0.74 12.61 -1.44
CA GLU A 204 0.04 11.34 -1.60
C GLU A 204 -1.05 11.10 -0.55
N ILE A 205 -1.07 11.89 0.54
CA ILE A 205 -2.05 11.77 1.62
C ILE A 205 -3.36 12.42 1.19
N VAL A 206 -4.26 11.60 0.65
CA VAL A 206 -5.57 12.07 0.15
C VAL A 206 -6.46 12.60 1.28
N PRO A 207 -7.44 13.48 0.99
CA PRO A 207 -8.33 14.07 2.00
C PRO A 207 -9.06 13.05 2.87
N GLU A 208 -9.39 11.89 2.31
CA GLU A 208 -10.11 10.82 2.99
C GLU A 208 -9.30 10.07 4.05
N ILE A 209 -7.97 10.27 4.11
CA ILE A 209 -7.13 9.73 5.18
C ILE A 209 -7.37 10.55 6.45
N ASP A 210 -7.69 9.87 7.55
CA ASP A 210 -8.08 10.48 8.81
C ASP A 210 -6.95 10.46 9.85
N ARG A 211 -6.07 9.44 9.80
CA ARG A 211 -5.01 9.19 10.77
C ARG A 211 -3.64 9.16 10.09
N VAL A 212 -2.65 9.75 10.73
CA VAL A 212 -1.27 9.75 10.27
C VAL A 212 -0.36 9.21 11.36
N ILE A 213 0.56 8.34 10.97
CA ILE A 213 1.60 7.78 11.82
C ILE A 213 2.94 8.26 11.26
N LEU A 214 3.72 8.95 12.07
CA LEU A 214 5.09 9.32 11.73
C LEU A 214 6.03 8.21 12.18
N LEU A 215 6.76 7.64 11.24
CA LEU A 215 7.73 6.57 11.48
C LEU A 215 9.15 7.08 11.27
N GLN A 216 10.02 6.85 12.24
CA GLN A 216 11.44 7.19 12.18
C GLN A 216 12.27 6.08 12.82
N GLN A 217 13.27 5.57 12.10
CA GLN A 217 14.20 4.54 12.62
C GLN A 217 13.49 3.35 13.29
N GLY A 218 12.43 2.85 12.68
CA GLY A 218 11.67 1.69 13.17
C GLY A 218 10.76 1.95 14.36
N ARG A 219 10.57 3.21 14.75
CA ARG A 219 9.74 3.63 15.90
C ARG A 219 8.68 4.63 15.48
N ILE A 220 7.53 4.58 16.14
CA ILE A 220 6.47 5.59 15.96
C ILE A 220 6.89 6.85 16.72
N LEU A 221 7.11 7.93 15.98
CA LEU A 221 7.39 9.25 16.53
C LEU A 221 6.10 9.94 16.99
N ALA A 222 5.04 9.84 16.19
CA ALA A 222 3.73 10.37 16.51
C ALA A 222 2.64 9.56 15.80
N ASP A 223 1.45 9.49 16.38
CA ASP A 223 0.28 8.80 15.87
C ASP A 223 -0.98 9.52 16.30
N GLY A 224 -1.89 9.82 15.37
CA GLY A 224 -3.12 10.50 15.69
C GLY A 224 -3.86 11.07 14.48
N PRO A 225 -4.88 11.91 14.73
CA PRO A 225 -5.63 12.59 13.67
C PRO A 225 -4.72 13.37 12.73
N LYS A 226 -4.97 13.26 11.43
CA LYS A 226 -4.14 13.86 10.37
C LYS A 226 -3.81 15.34 10.65
N ARG A 227 -4.79 16.15 11.03
CA ARG A 227 -4.62 17.58 11.31
C ARG A 227 -3.68 17.88 12.50
N ASP A 228 -3.63 16.95 13.47
CA ASP A 228 -2.83 17.14 14.69
C ASP A 228 -1.39 16.65 14.50
N ILE A 229 -1.17 15.76 13.51
CA ILE A 229 0.12 15.17 13.20
C ILE A 229 0.85 15.93 12.09
N LEU A 230 0.15 16.37 11.05
CA LEU A 230 0.75 17.09 9.93
C LEU A 230 0.93 18.56 10.27
N THR A 231 1.93 18.86 11.09
CA THR A 231 2.34 20.23 11.49
C THR A 231 3.77 20.51 11.05
N SER A 232 4.09 21.79 10.81
CA SER A 232 5.45 22.22 10.43
C SER A 232 6.49 21.75 11.44
N GLU A 233 6.19 21.83 12.73
CA GLU A 233 7.08 21.43 13.82
C GLU A 233 7.44 19.93 13.75
N ARG A 234 6.42 19.07 13.71
CA ARG A 234 6.61 17.60 13.69
C ARG A 234 7.29 17.11 12.42
N LEU A 235 6.96 17.73 11.28
CA LEU A 235 7.58 17.35 10.02
C LEU A 235 9.04 17.84 9.95
N SER A 236 9.33 19.02 10.49
CA SER A 236 10.71 19.50 10.62
C SER A 236 11.55 18.58 11.53
N GLU A 237 10.97 18.09 12.63
CA GLU A 237 11.60 17.08 13.49
C GLU A 237 11.83 15.77 12.74
N LEU A 238 10.80 15.24 12.06
CA LEU A 238 10.87 13.98 11.33
C LEU A 238 11.95 13.98 10.25
N TYR A 239 12.05 15.06 9.48
CA TYR A 239 12.98 15.16 8.35
C TYR A 239 14.30 15.86 8.70
N GLY A 240 14.43 16.41 9.90
CA GLY A 240 15.66 17.07 10.38
C GLY A 240 15.99 18.37 9.62
N THR A 241 14.98 19.03 9.02
CA THR A 241 15.13 20.28 8.27
C THR A 241 13.90 21.16 8.48
N PRO A 242 14.04 22.49 8.53
CA PRO A 242 12.90 23.37 8.61
C PRO A 242 11.94 23.17 7.42
N LEU A 243 10.68 22.93 7.73
CA LEU A 243 9.62 22.71 6.74
C LEU A 243 8.39 23.51 7.14
N GLU A 244 7.77 24.13 6.15
CA GLU A 244 6.45 24.72 6.31
C GLU A 244 5.39 23.87 5.64
N ILE A 245 4.23 23.72 6.28
CA ILE A 245 3.10 22.99 5.74
C ILE A 245 1.92 23.91 5.51
N SER A 246 1.24 23.73 4.40
CA SER A 246 -0.05 24.35 4.15
C SER A 246 -1.12 23.30 3.87
N GLU A 247 -2.35 23.58 4.28
CA GLU A 247 -3.52 22.73 4.04
C GLU A 247 -4.53 23.50 3.18
N ARG A 248 -5.09 22.79 2.19
CA ARG A 248 -6.22 23.27 1.40
C ARG A 248 -7.17 22.12 1.06
N GLU A 249 -8.40 22.19 1.52
CA GLU A 249 -9.46 21.19 1.21
C GLU A 249 -9.07 19.75 1.59
N GLY A 250 -8.34 19.58 2.71
CA GLY A 250 -7.84 18.30 3.20
C GLY A 250 -6.56 17.80 2.52
N TRP A 251 -6.04 18.51 1.52
CA TRP A 251 -4.74 18.28 0.92
C TRP A 251 -3.66 19.07 1.65
N TYR A 252 -2.48 18.44 1.80
CA TYR A 252 -1.34 19.06 2.45
C TYR A 252 -0.18 19.21 1.47
N ARG A 253 0.58 20.30 1.62
CA ARG A 253 1.78 20.58 0.83
C ARG A 253 2.91 21.05 1.72
N LEU A 254 4.12 20.59 1.40
CA LEU A 254 5.35 21.07 2.02
C LEU A 254 5.94 22.20 1.19
N TRP A 255 6.46 23.19 1.92
CA TRP A 255 7.25 24.28 1.39
C TRP A 255 8.60 24.28 2.11
N HIS A 256 9.65 24.59 1.41
CA HIS A 256 11.00 24.78 1.92
C HIS A 256 11.55 26.04 1.33
N ASP A 257 12.43 26.75 2.04
CA ASP A 257 13.17 27.91 1.58
C ASP A 257 14.24 27.51 0.56
#